data_b27fd6bb670511f278c27328f0850cf0
#
_entry.id   b27fd6bb670511f278c27328f0850cf0
#
_cell.length_a   1.000
_cell.length_b   1.000
_cell.length_c   1.000
_cell.angle_alpha   90.00
_cell.angle_beta   90.00
_cell.angle_gamma   90.00
#
_symmetry.space_group_name_H-M   'P 1'
#
loop_
_entity.id
_entity.type
_entity.pdbx_description
1 polymer ?
#
loop_
_entity_poly.entity_id
_entity_poly.type
_entity_poly.pdbx_seq_one_letter_code
_entity_poly.pdbx_strand_id
1 'polypeptide(L)'
;MGPEPASTVLTAEQEAIAVAFRRHTLLPLDDCLYALYATIPQLSRPALHRCFQRHGTSRLPLGEAGQSPPKKKCKDYPIGYLPVDLAEVQTEEGKQYLFVAIDRTSQVAFAERHPRAKRVVAAEFLRRVLDKLPYQVPTVLTDNGVQFTPQAHQFLPGGHSFDRICREYGVEHRLTKLAHSWTNGQVERMNRTIKEATVQRYHYQTTNELNGHLQAFLLAYNHAKRLKTLRGLTPHEFVCAQWQKNPTIFTRDPTHLTLGLYT
;
A
#
# COMPACT_ATOMS: atom_id res chain seq x y z
N MET A 1 -0.77 48.45 9.58
CA MET A 1 -0.70 46.99 9.66
C MET A 1 -2.07 46.46 10.08
N GLY A 2 -2.71 45.61 9.28
CA GLY A 2 -3.96 44.95 9.68
C GLY A 2 -3.71 43.86 10.72
N PRO A 3 -4.75 43.40 11.45
CA PRO A 3 -4.60 42.33 12.45
C PRO A 3 -4.10 41.06 11.76
N GLU A 4 -3.21 40.32 12.43
CA GLU A 4 -2.73 39.03 11.96
C GLU A 4 -3.92 38.05 11.79
N PRO A 5 -4.01 37.32 10.67
CA PRO A 5 -5.13 36.43 10.42
C PRO A 5 -5.13 35.28 11.43
N ALA A 6 -6.11 35.26 12.32
CA ALA A 6 -6.31 34.21 13.33
C ALA A 6 -7.31 33.15 12.85
N SER A 7 -7.27 31.97 13.46
CA SER A 7 -8.26 30.92 13.21
C SER A 7 -9.56 31.24 13.95
N THR A 8 -10.68 30.99 13.26
CA THR A 8 -12.01 31.03 13.90
C THR A 8 -12.45 29.66 14.44
N VAL A 9 -11.70 28.59 14.14
CA VAL A 9 -12.06 27.20 14.43
C VAL A 9 -11.08 26.53 15.38
N LEU A 10 -9.78 26.93 15.33
CA LEU A 10 -8.72 26.32 16.13
C LEU A 10 -8.24 27.32 17.18
N THR A 11 -8.00 26.85 18.39
CA THR A 11 -7.31 27.62 19.43
C THR A 11 -5.81 27.74 19.09
N ALA A 12 -5.11 28.71 19.71
CA ALA A 12 -3.67 28.88 19.51
C ALA A 12 -2.88 27.61 19.89
N GLU A 13 -3.30 26.90 20.93
CA GLU A 13 -2.70 25.63 21.35
C GLU A 13 -2.90 24.52 20.30
N GLN A 14 -4.11 24.42 19.76
CA GLN A 14 -4.43 23.43 18.70
C GLN A 14 -3.66 23.73 17.40
N GLU A 15 -3.47 24.99 17.06
CA GLU A 15 -2.60 25.37 15.93
C GLU A 15 -1.14 24.99 16.20
N ALA A 16 -0.64 25.25 17.40
CA ALA A 16 0.73 24.87 17.78
C ALA A 16 0.95 23.36 17.71
N ILE A 17 0.00 22.56 18.20
CA ILE A 17 0.02 21.09 18.10
C ILE A 17 0.06 20.66 16.63
N ALA A 18 -0.83 21.19 15.79
CA ALA A 18 -0.91 20.82 14.38
C ALA A 18 0.38 21.18 13.62
N VAL A 19 0.95 22.36 13.88
CA VAL A 19 2.19 22.82 13.25
C VAL A 19 3.39 22.00 13.72
N ALA A 20 3.52 21.72 15.02
CA ALA A 20 4.58 20.89 15.55
C ALA A 20 4.51 19.48 14.96
N PHE A 21 3.31 18.86 14.95
CA PHE A 21 3.09 17.56 14.34
C PHE A 21 3.53 17.52 12.87
N ARG A 22 3.12 18.53 12.05
CA ARG A 22 3.50 18.64 10.65
C ARG A 22 5.01 18.75 10.45
N ARG A 23 5.70 19.57 11.24
CA ARG A 23 7.15 19.81 11.15
C ARG A 23 7.95 18.55 11.50
N HIS A 24 7.52 17.81 12.51
CA HIS A 24 8.24 16.62 12.96
C HIS A 24 7.96 15.39 12.09
N THR A 25 6.73 15.23 11.63
CA THR A 25 6.34 14.02 10.89
C THR A 25 6.52 14.15 9.37
N LEU A 26 6.52 15.38 8.85
CA LEU A 26 6.52 15.68 7.40
C LEU A 26 5.41 14.95 6.61
N LEU A 27 4.32 14.57 7.29
CA LEU A 27 3.20 13.87 6.67
C LEU A 27 2.39 14.79 5.75
N PRO A 28 1.79 14.31 4.65
CA PRO A 28 0.84 15.04 3.83
C PRO A 28 -0.33 15.63 4.64
N LEU A 29 -0.99 16.66 4.11
CA LEU A 29 -2.09 17.35 4.79
C LEU A 29 -3.21 16.40 5.27
N ASP A 30 -3.62 15.48 4.41
CA ASP A 30 -4.71 14.54 4.73
C ASP A 30 -4.28 13.52 5.80
N ASP A 31 -3.02 13.08 5.80
CA ASP A 31 -2.47 12.19 6.83
C ASP A 31 -2.36 12.90 8.19
N CYS A 32 -1.95 14.19 8.19
CA CYS A 32 -1.99 15.02 9.40
C CYS A 32 -3.42 15.19 9.93
N LEU A 33 -4.38 15.45 9.05
CA LEU A 33 -5.79 15.57 9.43
C LEU A 33 -6.28 14.32 10.16
N TYR A 34 -6.04 13.15 9.58
CA TYR A 34 -6.51 11.89 10.15
C TYR A 34 -5.80 11.53 11.47
N ALA A 35 -4.49 11.81 11.57
CA ALA A 35 -3.73 11.56 12.79
C ALA A 35 -4.18 12.47 13.94
N LEU A 36 -4.53 13.72 13.65
CA LEU A 36 -4.93 14.71 14.65
C LEU A 36 -6.42 14.67 14.99
N TYR A 37 -7.24 13.94 14.25
CA TYR A 37 -8.68 13.94 14.43
C TYR A 37 -9.12 13.46 15.83
N ALA A 38 -8.41 12.50 16.41
CA ALA A 38 -8.69 12.02 17.77
C ALA A 38 -8.40 13.09 18.83
N THR A 39 -7.41 13.97 18.60
CA THR A 39 -7.01 15.04 19.53
C THR A 39 -7.78 16.33 19.30
N ILE A 40 -8.15 16.61 18.05
CA ILE A 40 -8.85 17.82 17.62
C ILE A 40 -10.06 17.40 16.74
N PRO A 41 -11.18 16.95 17.35
CA PRO A 41 -12.32 16.39 16.60
C PRO A 41 -12.99 17.36 15.63
N GLN A 42 -12.94 18.67 15.91
CA GLN A 42 -13.49 19.72 15.03
C GLN A 42 -12.56 20.10 13.88
N LEU A 43 -11.39 19.46 13.76
CA LEU A 43 -10.41 19.77 12.73
C LEU A 43 -10.94 19.39 11.34
N SER A 44 -11.11 20.39 10.50
CA SER A 44 -11.47 20.19 9.11
C SER A 44 -10.28 20.40 8.17
N ARG A 45 -10.32 19.75 7.02
CA ARG A 45 -9.26 19.89 6.00
C ARG A 45 -8.97 21.36 5.62
N PRO A 46 -10.00 22.22 5.37
CA PRO A 46 -9.76 23.64 5.07
C PRO A 46 -9.15 24.39 6.26
N ALA A 47 -9.56 24.10 7.50
CA ALA A 47 -9.02 24.75 8.69
C ALA A 47 -7.53 24.40 8.87
N LEU A 48 -7.17 23.11 8.72
CA LEU A 48 -5.78 22.63 8.80
C LEU A 48 -4.92 23.23 7.67
N HIS A 49 -5.44 23.30 6.44
CA HIS A 49 -4.71 23.90 5.33
C HIS A 49 -4.41 25.37 5.57
N ARG A 50 -5.40 26.17 6.02
CA ARG A 50 -5.20 27.58 6.36
C ARG A 50 -4.22 27.76 7.53
N CYS A 51 -4.29 26.89 8.56
CA CYS A 51 -3.32 26.87 9.64
C CYS A 51 -1.89 26.66 9.10
N PHE A 52 -1.67 25.64 8.28
CA PHE A 52 -0.36 25.39 7.67
C PHE A 52 0.12 26.53 6.75
N GLN A 53 -0.78 27.22 6.08
CA GLN A 53 -0.44 28.42 5.27
C GLN A 53 0.04 29.55 6.16
N ARG A 54 -0.68 29.90 7.25
CA ARG A 54 -0.29 30.95 8.18
C ARG A 54 1.09 30.71 8.79
N HIS A 55 1.40 29.46 9.12
CA HIS A 55 2.66 29.07 9.75
C HIS A 55 3.76 28.63 8.78
N GLY A 56 3.59 28.84 7.46
CA GLY A 56 4.61 28.54 6.44
C GLY A 56 4.93 27.05 6.26
N THR A 57 4.05 26.15 6.75
CA THR A 57 4.26 24.68 6.70
C THR A 57 3.36 23.98 5.70
N SER A 58 2.69 24.74 4.82
CA SER A 58 1.77 24.18 3.81
C SER A 58 2.48 23.33 2.74
N ARG A 59 3.71 23.71 2.39
CA ARG A 59 4.55 22.95 1.45
C ARG A 59 5.51 22.04 2.24
N LEU A 60 5.57 20.77 1.84
CA LEU A 60 6.64 19.88 2.31
C LEU A 60 7.95 20.29 1.65
N PRO A 61 9.11 20.13 2.34
CA PRO A 61 10.40 20.23 1.68
C PRO A 61 10.39 19.29 0.47
N LEU A 62 10.70 19.83 -0.70
CA LEU A 62 10.75 19.07 -1.94
C LEU A 62 11.93 18.08 -1.88
N GLY A 63 11.64 16.81 -1.62
CA GLY A 63 12.37 15.76 -2.29
C GLY A 63 11.87 15.77 -3.75
N GLU A 64 12.74 15.58 -4.71
CA GLU A 64 12.51 15.66 -6.16
C GLU A 64 11.33 14.78 -6.63
N ALA A 65 10.12 15.22 -6.43
CA ALA A 65 8.90 14.57 -6.91
C ALA A 65 8.22 15.48 -7.92
N GLY A 66 8.45 15.16 -9.19
CA GLY A 66 7.86 15.85 -10.34
C GLY A 66 6.33 15.91 -10.29
N GLN A 67 5.80 16.84 -11.06
CA GLN A 67 4.37 17.14 -11.22
C GLN A 67 3.54 15.88 -11.48
N SER A 68 2.52 15.65 -10.66
CA SER A 68 1.60 14.53 -10.85
C SER A 68 0.71 14.78 -12.08
N PRO A 69 0.60 13.81 -13.01
CA PRO A 69 -0.28 13.94 -14.16
C PRO A 69 -1.77 13.97 -13.74
N PRO A 70 -2.66 14.55 -14.58
CA PRO A 70 -4.08 14.68 -14.27
C PRO A 70 -4.74 13.33 -13.98
N LYS A 71 -5.54 13.27 -12.92
CA LYS A 71 -6.20 12.05 -12.46
C LYS A 71 -7.26 11.59 -13.46
N LYS A 72 -7.01 10.52 -14.21
CA LYS A 72 -8.06 9.77 -14.91
C LYS A 72 -8.96 9.08 -13.87
N LYS A 73 -10.29 9.11 -14.07
CA LYS A 73 -11.23 8.33 -13.26
C LYS A 73 -10.83 6.85 -13.32
N CYS A 74 -10.43 6.28 -12.20
CA CYS A 74 -10.22 4.84 -12.09
C CYS A 74 -11.57 4.12 -12.20
N LYS A 75 -11.60 2.99 -12.90
CA LYS A 75 -12.73 2.05 -12.84
C LYS A 75 -12.87 1.53 -11.42
N ASP A 76 -14.10 1.41 -10.94
CA ASP A 76 -14.37 0.73 -9.69
C ASP A 76 -14.16 -0.77 -9.88
N TYR A 77 -13.41 -1.38 -8.97
CA TYR A 77 -13.14 -2.81 -8.93
C TYR A 77 -13.76 -3.41 -7.67
N PRO A 78 -14.26 -4.65 -7.71
CA PRO A 78 -14.67 -5.32 -6.49
C PRO A 78 -13.48 -5.54 -5.56
N ILE A 79 -13.73 -5.72 -4.26
CA ILE A 79 -12.71 -6.22 -3.33
C ILE A 79 -12.21 -7.59 -3.82
N GLY A 80 -10.92 -7.88 -3.65
CA GLY A 80 -10.30 -9.10 -4.16
C GLY A 80 -9.69 -8.98 -5.57
N TYR A 81 -9.65 -7.79 -6.17
CA TYR A 81 -8.86 -7.57 -7.38
C TYR A 81 -7.41 -7.27 -6.99
N LEU A 82 -6.51 -8.22 -7.22
CA LEU A 82 -5.18 -8.26 -6.63
C LEU A 82 -4.05 -8.11 -7.67
N PRO A 83 -3.54 -6.90 -7.95
CA PRO A 83 -2.27 -6.69 -8.62
C PRO A 83 -1.11 -7.28 -7.81
N VAL A 84 -0.23 -8.01 -8.50
CA VAL A 84 1.02 -8.58 -7.96
C VAL A 84 2.17 -8.13 -8.83
N ASP A 85 3.27 -7.75 -8.21
CA ASP A 85 4.47 -7.26 -8.89
C ASP A 85 5.75 -7.70 -8.18
N LEU A 86 6.87 -7.60 -8.90
CA LEU A 86 8.19 -7.91 -8.41
C LEU A 86 9.08 -6.68 -8.52
N ALA A 87 9.75 -6.32 -7.43
CA ALA A 87 10.74 -5.26 -7.42
C ALA A 87 12.09 -5.77 -6.95
N GLU A 88 13.16 -5.20 -7.49
CA GLU A 88 14.52 -5.46 -7.01
C GLU A 88 14.90 -4.44 -5.95
N VAL A 89 15.57 -4.90 -4.90
CA VAL A 89 16.16 -4.09 -3.84
C VAL A 89 17.60 -4.54 -3.57
N GLN A 90 18.44 -3.61 -3.15
CA GLN A 90 19.84 -3.88 -2.85
C GLN A 90 20.08 -3.76 -1.35
N THR A 91 20.83 -4.71 -0.78
CA THR A 91 21.37 -4.70 0.58
C THR A 91 22.88 -4.91 0.53
N GLU A 92 23.59 -4.78 1.64
CA GLU A 92 25.02 -5.13 1.70
C GLU A 92 25.29 -6.62 1.40
N GLU A 93 24.36 -7.50 1.75
CA GLU A 93 24.43 -8.94 1.41
C GLU A 93 24.10 -9.23 -0.06
N GLY A 94 23.82 -8.20 -0.87
CA GLY A 94 23.57 -8.31 -2.30
C GLY A 94 22.13 -8.04 -2.72
N LYS A 95 21.82 -8.42 -3.95
CA LYS A 95 20.54 -8.21 -4.61
C LYS A 95 19.46 -9.10 -4.00
N GLN A 96 18.32 -8.50 -3.67
CA GLN A 96 17.13 -9.15 -3.16
C GLN A 96 15.93 -8.83 -4.04
N TYR A 97 14.91 -9.66 -3.95
CA TYR A 97 13.67 -9.54 -4.71
C TYR A 97 12.49 -9.39 -3.77
N LEU A 98 11.70 -8.35 -4.00
CA LEU A 98 10.53 -8.01 -3.22
C LEU A 98 9.27 -8.34 -4.04
N PHE A 99 8.55 -9.38 -3.65
CA PHE A 99 7.21 -9.67 -4.18
C PHE A 99 6.20 -8.81 -3.43
N VAL A 100 5.34 -8.10 -4.14
CA VAL A 100 4.34 -7.22 -3.56
C VAL A 100 2.97 -7.51 -4.17
N ALA A 101 1.96 -7.61 -3.34
CA ALA A 101 0.57 -7.69 -3.73
C ALA A 101 -0.23 -6.60 -3.00
N ILE A 102 -1.19 -5.99 -3.68
CA ILE A 102 -2.07 -5.00 -3.08
C ILE A 102 -3.49 -5.18 -3.61
N ASP A 103 -4.47 -5.30 -2.73
CA ASP A 103 -5.87 -5.28 -3.16
C ASP A 103 -6.24 -3.87 -3.64
N ARG A 104 -6.80 -3.81 -4.84
CA ARG A 104 -7.05 -2.54 -5.51
C ARG A 104 -8.10 -1.69 -4.81
N THR A 105 -9.04 -2.31 -4.15
CA THR A 105 -10.18 -1.67 -3.49
C THR A 105 -9.95 -1.45 -2.01
N SER A 106 -9.57 -2.48 -1.26
CA SER A 106 -9.28 -2.38 0.17
C SER A 106 -7.93 -1.74 0.48
N GLN A 107 -7.02 -1.66 -0.49
CA GLN A 107 -5.64 -1.20 -0.33
C GLN A 107 -4.81 -2.06 0.64
N VAL A 108 -5.29 -3.23 1.06
CA VAL A 108 -4.51 -4.17 1.87
C VAL A 108 -3.28 -4.60 1.09
N ALA A 109 -2.11 -4.48 1.70
CA ALA A 109 -0.84 -4.77 1.07
C ALA A 109 -0.12 -5.94 1.75
N PHE A 110 0.54 -6.75 0.92
CA PHE A 110 1.44 -7.82 1.32
C PHE A 110 2.76 -7.65 0.61
N ALA A 111 3.86 -7.98 1.27
CA ALA A 111 5.17 -8.02 0.63
C ALA A 111 6.06 -9.06 1.31
N GLU A 112 6.86 -9.74 0.51
CA GLU A 112 7.87 -10.69 0.94
C GLU A 112 9.18 -10.48 0.22
N ARG A 113 10.29 -10.54 0.96
CA ARG A 113 11.63 -10.52 0.41
C ARG A 113 12.13 -11.93 0.16
N HIS A 114 12.75 -12.14 -0.99
CA HIS A 114 13.39 -13.42 -1.36
C HIS A 114 14.76 -13.18 -2.03
N PRO A 115 15.70 -14.11 -1.87
CA PRO A 115 17.03 -13.98 -2.51
C PRO A 115 16.98 -14.24 -4.02
N ARG A 116 15.91 -14.81 -4.54
CA ARG A 116 15.77 -15.18 -5.97
C ARG A 116 14.33 -15.00 -6.45
N ALA A 117 14.17 -14.47 -7.67
CA ALA A 117 12.89 -14.32 -8.35
C ALA A 117 12.50 -15.60 -9.14
N LYS A 118 12.27 -16.69 -8.45
CA LYS A 118 11.88 -17.95 -9.08
C LYS A 118 10.36 -18.07 -9.21
N ARG A 119 9.87 -18.77 -10.25
CA ARG A 119 8.44 -19.07 -10.48
C ARG A 119 7.78 -19.81 -9.31
N VAL A 120 8.51 -20.70 -8.65
CA VAL A 120 8.00 -21.41 -7.47
C VAL A 120 7.82 -20.46 -6.29
N VAL A 121 8.76 -19.53 -6.10
CA VAL A 121 8.68 -18.50 -5.05
C VAL A 121 7.49 -17.58 -5.29
N ALA A 122 7.25 -17.14 -6.52
CA ALA A 122 6.09 -16.33 -6.88
C ALA A 122 4.76 -17.07 -6.61
N ALA A 123 4.71 -18.37 -6.93
CA ALA A 123 3.55 -19.22 -6.68
C ALA A 123 3.27 -19.39 -5.17
N GLU A 124 4.30 -19.67 -4.38
CA GLU A 124 4.18 -19.80 -2.92
C GLU A 124 3.84 -18.46 -2.24
N PHE A 125 4.38 -17.35 -2.74
CA PHE A 125 3.96 -16.02 -2.30
C PHE A 125 2.45 -15.82 -2.53
N LEU A 126 1.96 -16.10 -3.74
CA LEU A 126 0.54 -16.00 -4.05
C LEU A 126 -0.31 -16.87 -3.11
N ARG A 127 0.09 -18.13 -2.89
CA ARG A 127 -0.61 -19.04 -1.96
C ARG A 127 -0.76 -18.41 -0.59
N ARG A 128 0.35 -17.92 0.00
CA ARG A 128 0.32 -17.27 1.32
C ARG A 128 -0.56 -16.03 1.37
N VAL A 129 -0.56 -15.21 0.32
CA VAL A 129 -1.45 -14.05 0.22
C VAL A 129 -2.91 -14.46 0.20
N LEU A 130 -3.27 -15.46 -0.64
CA LEU A 130 -4.64 -15.96 -0.74
C LEU A 130 -5.11 -16.58 0.58
N ASP A 131 -4.25 -17.32 1.28
CA ASP A 131 -4.54 -17.89 2.60
C ASP A 131 -4.75 -16.84 3.70
N LYS A 132 -4.08 -15.68 3.59
CA LYS A 132 -4.17 -14.62 4.60
C LYS A 132 -5.33 -13.66 4.38
N LEU A 133 -5.79 -13.49 3.15
CA LEU A 133 -6.93 -12.63 2.85
C LEU A 133 -8.23 -13.24 3.40
N PRO A 134 -9.06 -12.44 4.10
CA PRO A 134 -10.31 -12.94 4.69
C PRO A 134 -11.47 -13.00 3.69
N TYR A 135 -11.26 -12.67 2.44
CA TYR A 135 -12.27 -12.60 1.39
C TYR A 135 -11.81 -13.29 0.12
N GLN A 136 -12.78 -13.61 -0.73
CA GLN A 136 -12.52 -14.25 -2.03
C GLN A 136 -11.74 -13.30 -2.96
N VAL A 137 -10.77 -13.86 -3.67
CA VAL A 137 -9.96 -13.16 -4.67
C VAL A 137 -10.36 -13.68 -6.06
N PRO A 138 -11.26 -13.01 -6.77
CA PRO A 138 -11.68 -13.48 -8.10
C PRO A 138 -10.61 -13.28 -9.16
N THR A 139 -9.73 -12.28 -9.01
CA THR A 139 -8.76 -11.93 -10.07
C THR A 139 -7.42 -11.52 -9.50
N VAL A 140 -6.36 -12.09 -10.04
CA VAL A 140 -4.97 -11.67 -9.85
C VAL A 140 -4.45 -11.09 -11.16
N LEU A 141 -3.80 -9.92 -11.08
CA LEU A 141 -3.17 -9.24 -12.23
C LEU A 141 -1.65 -9.22 -12.04
N THR A 142 -0.89 -9.68 -13.02
CA THR A 142 0.57 -9.59 -13.04
C THR A 142 1.08 -8.96 -14.33
N ASP A 143 2.35 -8.60 -14.36
CA ASP A 143 3.06 -8.36 -15.61
C ASP A 143 3.39 -9.69 -16.34
N ASN A 144 4.08 -9.58 -17.49
CA ASN A 144 4.50 -10.74 -18.28
C ASN A 144 5.87 -11.30 -17.83
N GLY A 145 6.30 -11.07 -16.60
CA GLY A 145 7.55 -11.58 -16.06
C GLY A 145 7.58 -13.11 -16.00
N VAL A 146 8.77 -13.69 -16.22
CA VAL A 146 9.00 -15.15 -16.24
C VAL A 146 8.63 -15.86 -14.94
N GLN A 147 8.57 -15.13 -13.84
CA GLN A 147 8.13 -15.62 -12.54
C GLN A 147 6.61 -15.81 -12.45
N PHE A 148 5.83 -15.16 -13.31
CA PHE A 148 4.36 -15.19 -13.29
C PHE A 148 3.76 -15.95 -14.48
N THR A 149 4.44 -15.96 -15.65
CA THR A 149 3.92 -16.57 -16.87
C THR A 149 5.03 -17.31 -17.64
N PRO A 150 4.71 -18.41 -18.40
CA PRO A 150 5.67 -19.06 -19.25
C PRO A 150 6.10 -18.13 -20.39
N GLN A 151 7.37 -18.22 -20.78
CA GLN A 151 7.82 -17.55 -22.01
C GLN A 151 7.40 -18.33 -23.26
N ALA A 152 7.23 -17.62 -24.37
CA ALA A 152 7.06 -18.23 -25.69
C ALA A 152 8.18 -19.26 -25.90
N HIS A 153 7.84 -20.50 -26.26
CA HIS A 153 8.75 -21.65 -26.42
C HIS A 153 9.14 -22.42 -25.15
N GLN A 154 8.67 -22.03 -23.96
CA GLN A 154 8.95 -22.81 -22.75
C GLN A 154 7.87 -23.88 -22.54
N PHE A 155 8.19 -25.13 -22.84
CA PHE A 155 7.35 -26.26 -22.48
C PHE A 155 7.49 -26.58 -20.99
N LEU A 156 6.38 -26.50 -20.24
CA LEU A 156 6.33 -26.80 -18.81
C LEU A 156 5.34 -27.94 -18.58
N PRO A 157 5.81 -29.15 -18.33
CA PRO A 157 4.95 -30.25 -17.92
C PRO A 157 4.15 -29.87 -16.67
N GLY A 158 2.82 -29.97 -16.71
CA GLY A 158 1.92 -29.53 -15.62
C GLY A 158 1.61 -28.03 -15.55
N GLY A 159 2.10 -27.22 -16.50
CA GLY A 159 1.85 -25.78 -16.60
C GLY A 159 2.72 -24.92 -15.67
N HIS A 160 2.51 -23.61 -15.71
CA HIS A 160 3.24 -22.68 -14.88
C HIS A 160 2.81 -22.77 -13.42
N SER A 161 3.76 -22.73 -12.48
CA SER A 161 3.48 -22.88 -11.04
C SER A 161 2.51 -21.83 -10.51
N PHE A 162 2.59 -20.60 -10.99
CA PHE A 162 1.70 -19.51 -10.61
C PHE A 162 0.25 -19.78 -11.05
N ASP A 163 0.05 -20.20 -12.31
CA ASP A 163 -1.27 -20.56 -12.85
C ASP A 163 -1.88 -21.78 -12.15
N ARG A 164 -1.03 -22.69 -11.66
CA ARG A 164 -1.49 -23.83 -10.87
C ARG A 164 -2.12 -23.39 -9.55
N ILE A 165 -1.50 -22.44 -8.84
CA ILE A 165 -2.08 -21.85 -7.63
C ILE A 165 -3.38 -21.12 -7.96
N CYS A 166 -3.40 -20.30 -9.03
CA CYS A 166 -4.63 -19.62 -9.46
C CYS A 166 -5.78 -20.62 -9.70
N ARG A 167 -5.52 -21.73 -10.38
CA ARG A 167 -6.51 -22.79 -10.60
C ARG A 167 -6.96 -23.49 -9.32
N GLU A 168 -6.03 -23.76 -8.41
CA GLU A 168 -6.31 -24.41 -7.11
C GLU A 168 -7.28 -23.56 -6.27
N TYR A 169 -7.12 -22.24 -6.31
CA TYR A 169 -7.97 -21.29 -5.55
C TYR A 169 -9.16 -20.73 -6.36
N GLY A 170 -9.36 -21.17 -7.59
CA GLY A 170 -10.43 -20.65 -8.45
C GLY A 170 -10.26 -19.18 -8.86
N VAL A 171 -9.02 -18.71 -8.95
CA VAL A 171 -8.65 -17.33 -9.25
C VAL A 171 -8.38 -17.16 -10.74
N GLU A 172 -8.93 -16.14 -11.36
CA GLU A 172 -8.58 -15.75 -12.73
C GLU A 172 -7.23 -15.03 -12.74
N HIS A 173 -6.24 -15.59 -13.46
CA HIS A 173 -4.97 -14.92 -13.69
C HIS A 173 -5.04 -14.07 -14.97
N ARG A 174 -4.86 -12.77 -14.82
CA ARG A 174 -4.79 -11.79 -15.91
C ARG A 174 -3.39 -11.23 -16.04
N LEU A 175 -2.95 -11.05 -17.29
CA LEU A 175 -1.69 -10.39 -17.61
C LEU A 175 -1.95 -8.94 -18.05
N THR A 176 -1.04 -8.04 -17.70
CA THR A 176 -1.07 -6.68 -18.23
C THR A 176 -0.81 -6.71 -19.74
N LYS A 177 -1.57 -5.89 -20.48
CA LYS A 177 -1.33 -5.73 -21.90
C LYS A 177 0.04 -5.10 -22.13
N LEU A 178 0.77 -5.55 -23.13
CA LEU A 178 2.01 -4.93 -23.58
C LEU A 178 1.78 -3.41 -23.83
N ALA A 179 2.68 -2.57 -23.40
CA ALA A 179 2.60 -1.10 -23.47
C ALA A 179 1.46 -0.44 -22.66
N HIS A 180 0.82 -1.14 -21.70
CA HIS A 180 -0.25 -0.61 -20.85
C HIS A 180 0.14 -0.68 -19.36
N SER A 181 1.34 -0.20 -19.01
CA SER A 181 1.89 -0.20 -17.64
C SER A 181 0.97 0.45 -16.60
N TRP A 182 0.13 1.41 -16.99
CA TRP A 182 -0.81 2.07 -16.06
C TRP A 182 -1.87 1.14 -15.44
N THR A 183 -2.08 -0.07 -15.97
CA THR A 183 -2.99 -1.06 -15.36
C THR A 183 -2.43 -1.65 -14.07
N ASN A 184 -1.09 -1.64 -13.91
CA ASN A 184 -0.38 -2.11 -12.72
C ASN A 184 0.09 -0.97 -11.79
N GLY A 185 -0.22 0.28 -12.13
CA GLY A 185 0.30 1.49 -11.46
C GLY A 185 0.04 1.58 -9.95
N GLN A 186 -0.87 0.78 -9.40
CA GLN A 186 -1.13 0.77 -7.96
C GLN A 186 -0.10 -0.06 -7.20
N VAL A 187 0.24 -1.25 -7.68
CA VAL A 187 1.28 -2.08 -7.07
C VAL A 187 2.66 -1.48 -7.32
N GLU A 188 2.90 -0.86 -8.47
CA GLU A 188 4.14 -0.10 -8.74
C GLU A 188 4.31 1.06 -7.74
N ARG A 189 3.21 1.77 -7.41
CA ARG A 189 3.21 2.80 -6.38
C ARG A 189 3.49 2.22 -5.00
N MET A 190 2.92 1.06 -4.67
CA MET A 190 3.20 0.37 -3.42
C MET A 190 4.66 -0.06 -3.34
N ASN A 191 5.23 -0.61 -4.42
CA ASN A 191 6.66 -0.92 -4.52
C ASN A 191 7.52 0.31 -4.24
N ARG A 192 7.18 1.47 -4.85
CA ARG A 192 7.86 2.73 -4.57
C ARG A 192 7.73 3.13 -3.10
N THR A 193 6.53 3.10 -2.54
CA THR A 193 6.26 3.46 -1.14
C THR A 193 7.06 2.58 -0.17
N ILE A 194 7.15 1.27 -0.44
CA ILE A 194 7.96 0.35 0.36
C ILE A 194 9.45 0.72 0.24
N LYS A 195 9.96 0.93 -0.97
CA LYS A 195 11.37 1.31 -1.18
C LYS A 195 11.72 2.63 -0.50
N GLU A 196 10.85 3.64 -0.60
CA GLU A 196 11.03 4.95 0.07
C GLU A 196 11.02 4.81 1.61
N ALA A 197 10.20 3.92 2.15
CA ALA A 197 10.14 3.66 3.58
C ALA A 197 11.27 2.75 4.10
N THR A 198 11.96 2.03 3.22
CA THR A 198 12.99 1.04 3.56
C THR A 198 14.33 1.39 2.91
N VAL A 199 14.70 0.71 1.84
CA VAL A 199 16.05 0.70 1.23
C VAL A 199 16.51 2.05 0.66
N GLN A 200 15.63 3.00 0.39
CA GLN A 200 16.02 4.36 -0.02
C GLN A 200 16.31 5.27 1.18
N ARG A 201 15.80 4.91 2.36
CA ARG A 201 15.95 5.73 3.57
C ARG A 201 16.97 5.16 4.54
N TYR A 202 17.11 3.83 4.58
CA TYR A 202 17.96 3.13 5.52
C TYR A 202 18.94 2.20 4.81
N HIS A 203 20.13 2.09 5.36
CA HIS A 203 21.14 1.12 4.98
C HIS A 203 20.98 -0.13 5.85
N TYR A 204 20.87 -1.30 5.24
CA TYR A 204 20.70 -2.57 5.93
C TYR A 204 21.97 -3.40 5.80
N GLN A 205 22.58 -3.74 6.92
CA GLN A 205 23.73 -4.63 6.95
C GLN A 205 23.31 -6.08 6.63
N THR A 206 22.15 -6.48 7.17
CA THR A 206 21.63 -7.83 6.97
C THR A 206 20.26 -7.84 6.31
N THR A 207 19.95 -8.92 5.59
CA THR A 207 18.63 -9.15 5.02
C THR A 207 17.54 -9.32 6.09
N ASN A 208 17.92 -9.78 7.30
CA ASN A 208 16.99 -9.93 8.43
C ASN A 208 16.51 -8.58 8.96
N GLU A 209 17.38 -7.58 9.04
CA GLU A 209 16.99 -6.20 9.40
C GLU A 209 15.98 -5.64 8.41
N LEU A 210 16.26 -5.77 7.10
CA LEU A 210 15.31 -5.35 6.07
C LEU A 210 13.97 -6.09 6.23
N ASN A 211 13.98 -7.39 6.50
CA ASN A 211 12.76 -8.17 6.67
C ASN A 211 11.94 -7.71 7.88
N GLY A 212 12.58 -7.49 9.03
CA GLY A 212 11.93 -6.95 10.23
C GLY A 212 11.30 -5.57 9.97
N HIS A 213 12.02 -4.69 9.29
CA HIS A 213 11.50 -3.36 8.94
C HIS A 213 10.35 -3.41 7.93
N LEU A 214 10.44 -4.31 6.93
CA LEU A 214 9.37 -4.55 5.98
C LEU A 214 8.08 -5.00 6.67
N GLN A 215 8.17 -5.93 7.62
CA GLN A 215 7.02 -6.41 8.40
C GLN A 215 6.42 -5.30 9.27
N ALA A 216 7.25 -4.52 9.95
CA ALA A 216 6.79 -3.38 10.74
C ALA A 216 6.10 -2.32 9.86
N PHE A 217 6.63 -2.05 8.67
CA PHE A 217 6.02 -1.16 7.69
C PHE A 217 4.65 -1.66 7.25
N LEU A 218 4.52 -2.94 6.88
CA LEU A 218 3.25 -3.53 6.42
C LEU A 218 2.20 -3.52 7.53
N LEU A 219 2.59 -3.80 8.75
CA LEU A 219 1.71 -3.72 9.92
C LEU A 219 1.18 -2.29 10.10
N ALA A 220 2.08 -1.32 10.12
CA ALA A 220 1.71 0.10 10.23
C ALA A 220 0.85 0.57 9.04
N TYR A 221 1.18 0.14 7.82
CA TYR A 221 0.42 0.49 6.63
C TYR A 221 -1.01 -0.06 6.67
N ASN A 222 -1.18 -1.34 7.00
CA ASN A 222 -2.49 -1.98 6.97
C ASN A 222 -3.38 -1.59 8.16
N HIS A 223 -2.81 -1.32 9.34
CA HIS A 223 -3.58 -1.14 10.58
C HIS A 223 -3.54 0.27 11.17
N ALA A 224 -2.55 1.10 10.83
CA ALA A 224 -2.40 2.44 11.40
C ALA A 224 -2.51 3.57 10.38
N LYS A 225 -2.05 3.36 9.14
CA LYS A 225 -2.05 4.40 8.11
C LYS A 225 -3.43 4.63 7.55
N ARG A 226 -4.00 5.81 7.80
CA ARG A 226 -5.29 6.23 7.26
C ARG A 226 -5.14 6.74 5.84
N LEU A 227 -5.97 6.21 4.92
CA LEU A 227 -5.86 6.50 3.50
C LEU A 227 -7.01 7.39 3.03
N LYS A 228 -6.67 8.45 2.30
CA LYS A 228 -7.66 9.34 1.67
C LYS A 228 -8.59 8.60 0.70
N THR A 229 -8.04 7.64 -0.05
CA THR A 229 -8.81 6.79 -0.98
C THR A 229 -9.86 5.95 -0.27
N LEU A 230 -9.65 5.63 1.01
CA LEU A 230 -10.56 4.90 1.88
C LEU A 230 -11.35 5.84 2.82
N ARG A 231 -11.42 7.13 2.49
CA ARG A 231 -12.13 8.16 3.26
C ARG A 231 -11.65 8.27 4.72
N GLY A 232 -10.35 8.08 4.94
CA GLY A 232 -9.74 8.16 6.26
C GLY A 232 -9.73 6.86 7.05
N LEU A 233 -10.19 5.77 6.49
CA LEU A 233 -10.04 4.45 7.09
C LEU A 233 -8.65 3.88 6.80
N THR A 234 -8.19 3.00 7.69
CA THR A 234 -7.06 2.11 7.38
C THR A 234 -7.52 0.99 6.44
N PRO A 235 -6.62 0.31 5.73
CA PRO A 235 -6.98 -0.87 4.95
C PRO A 235 -7.76 -1.92 5.76
N HIS A 236 -7.33 -2.21 6.98
CA HIS A 236 -8.02 -3.16 7.87
C HIS A 236 -9.42 -2.68 8.29
N GLU A 237 -9.56 -1.42 8.73
CA GLU A 237 -10.88 -0.84 9.07
C GLU A 237 -11.84 -0.89 7.87
N PHE A 238 -11.33 -0.64 6.65
CA PHE A 238 -12.13 -0.75 5.45
C PHE A 238 -12.62 -2.18 5.19
N VAL A 239 -11.74 -3.18 5.37
CA VAL A 239 -12.09 -4.61 5.23
C VAL A 239 -13.17 -4.99 6.26
N CYS A 240 -13.04 -4.59 7.52
CA CYS A 240 -14.05 -4.82 8.56
C CYS A 240 -15.40 -4.15 8.21
N ALA A 241 -15.37 -2.93 7.68
CA ALA A 241 -16.59 -2.24 7.24
C ALA A 241 -17.24 -2.92 6.02
N GLN A 242 -16.46 -3.53 5.12
CA GLN A 242 -17.00 -4.33 4.00
C GLN A 242 -17.60 -5.66 4.50
N TRP A 243 -16.97 -6.32 5.48
CA TRP A 243 -17.52 -7.50 6.14
C TRP A 243 -18.91 -7.24 6.71
N GLN A 244 -19.09 -6.14 7.43
CA GLN A 244 -20.39 -5.76 8.00
C GLN A 244 -21.47 -5.52 6.94
N LYS A 245 -21.09 -5.02 5.75
CA LYS A 245 -22.03 -4.72 4.65
C LYS A 245 -22.38 -5.95 3.82
N ASN A 246 -21.42 -6.79 3.55
CA ASN A 246 -21.59 -7.97 2.70
C ASN A 246 -20.69 -9.13 3.16
N PRO A 247 -21.09 -9.89 4.19
CA PRO A 247 -20.29 -10.99 4.71
C PRO A 247 -20.15 -12.18 3.71
N THR A 248 -21.00 -12.27 2.69
CA THR A 248 -21.03 -13.43 1.79
C THR A 248 -19.78 -13.57 0.90
N ILE A 249 -19.06 -12.47 0.64
CA ILE A 249 -17.82 -12.48 -0.12
C ILE A 249 -16.59 -12.84 0.74
N PHE A 250 -16.79 -12.97 2.05
CA PHE A 250 -15.71 -13.29 2.98
C PHE A 250 -15.70 -14.78 3.30
N THR A 251 -14.50 -15.29 3.52
CA THR A 251 -14.25 -16.68 3.93
C THR A 251 -14.13 -16.82 5.44
N ARG A 252 -13.87 -15.71 6.15
CA ARG A 252 -13.72 -15.63 7.61
C ARG A 252 -13.89 -14.20 8.12
N ASP A 253 -14.20 -14.06 9.41
CA ASP A 253 -14.30 -12.77 10.07
C ASP A 253 -12.92 -12.05 10.10
N PRO A 254 -12.83 -10.83 9.56
CA PRO A 254 -11.58 -10.08 9.53
C PRO A 254 -11.23 -9.36 10.83
N THR A 255 -12.16 -9.24 11.80
CA THR A 255 -11.99 -8.35 12.96
C THR A 255 -10.81 -8.69 13.85
N HIS A 256 -10.41 -9.96 13.90
CA HIS A 256 -9.31 -10.47 14.71
C HIS A 256 -8.06 -10.84 13.88
N LEU A 257 -8.04 -10.48 12.60
CA LEU A 257 -6.93 -10.83 11.72
C LEU A 257 -5.88 -9.74 11.67
N THR A 258 -4.61 -10.13 11.76
CA THR A 258 -3.47 -9.26 11.48
C THR A 258 -3.08 -9.40 10.01
N LEU A 259 -3.51 -8.46 9.18
CA LEU A 259 -3.22 -8.46 7.75
C LEU A 259 -1.78 -8.04 7.46
N GLY A 260 -1.14 -8.71 6.52
CA GLY A 260 0.20 -8.37 6.05
C GLY A 260 1.35 -8.98 6.86
N LEU A 261 1.08 -9.77 7.90
CA LEU A 261 2.10 -10.53 8.63
C LEU A 261 2.18 -11.96 8.09
N TYR A 262 3.40 -12.38 7.83
CA TYR A 262 3.77 -13.76 7.51
C TYR A 262 4.55 -14.32 8.69
N THR A 263 3.94 -15.21 9.41
CA THR A 263 4.56 -16.00 10.49
C THR A 263 4.88 -17.38 9.97
#